data_352d987a7ee62019769e030c45a3b1b6
#
_entry.id   352d987a7ee62019769e030c45a3b1b6
#
_cell.length_a   1.000
_cell.length_b   1.000
_cell.length_c   1.000
_cell.angle_alpha   90.00
_cell.angle_beta   90.00
_cell.angle_gamma   90.00
#
_symmetry.space_group_name_H-M   'P 1'
#
loop_
_entity.id
_entity.type
_entity.pdbx_description
1 polymer ?
#
loop_
_entity_poly.entity_id
_entity_poly.type
_entity_poly.pdbx_seq_one_letter_code
_entity_poly.pdbx_strand_id
1 'polypeptide(L)' 'MRNWLKAMREKKGLTKKQVATKLSISQPYYYDVEIGSSQTDMAYSMMERLAAAFDVPVQEIIDAEREYMAEKTNTA' A
#
# COMPACT_ATOMS: atom_id res chain seq x y z
N MET A 1 -4.17 -0.35 -10.08
CA MET A 1 -4.62 -0.30 -8.67
C MET A 1 -3.93 -1.34 -7.84
N ARG A 2 -3.48 -0.95 -6.66
CA ARG A 2 -2.85 -1.90 -5.73
C ARG A 2 -3.90 -2.70 -4.98
N ASN A 3 -4.41 -3.73 -5.64
CA ASN A 3 -5.43 -4.60 -5.03
C ASN A 3 -4.94 -5.27 -3.74
N TRP A 4 -3.63 -5.55 -3.66
CA TRP A 4 -3.04 -6.14 -2.46
C TRP A 4 -3.17 -5.20 -1.25
N LEU A 5 -3.04 -3.89 -1.48
CA LEU A 5 -3.11 -2.91 -0.41
C LEU A 5 -4.54 -2.78 0.09
N LYS A 6 -5.50 -2.70 -0.83
CA LYS A 6 -6.92 -2.66 -0.48
C LYS A 6 -7.33 -3.92 0.29
N ALA A 7 -6.92 -5.11 -0.20
CA ALA A 7 -7.25 -6.37 0.45
C ALA A 7 -6.66 -6.45 1.86
N MET A 8 -5.41 -6.02 2.03
CA MET A 8 -4.76 -6.03 3.34
C MET A 8 -5.47 -5.08 4.30
N ARG A 9 -5.83 -3.89 3.84
CA ARG A 9 -6.58 -2.91 4.64
C ARG A 9 -7.91 -3.49 5.10
N GLU A 10 -8.67 -4.08 4.17
CA GLU A 10 -9.98 -4.66 4.47
C GLU A 10 -9.87 -5.84 5.42
N LYS A 11 -8.85 -6.69 5.23
CA LYS A 11 -8.58 -7.83 6.11
C LYS A 11 -8.33 -7.38 7.55
N LYS A 12 -7.69 -6.23 7.71
CA LYS A 12 -7.42 -5.67 9.05
C LYS A 12 -8.59 -4.85 9.58
N GLY A 13 -9.69 -4.73 8.83
CA GLY A 13 -10.88 -4.00 9.25
C GLY A 13 -10.68 -2.50 9.33
N LEU A 14 -9.78 -1.95 8.51
CA LEU A 14 -9.46 -0.53 8.56
C LEU A 14 -10.10 0.23 7.40
N THR A 15 -10.55 1.46 7.69
CA THR A 15 -11.00 2.37 6.64
C THR A 15 -9.79 3.10 6.04
N LYS A 16 -9.99 3.69 4.86
CA LYS A 16 -8.95 4.51 4.23
C LYS A 16 -8.50 5.64 5.15
N LYS A 17 -9.46 6.28 5.83
CA LYS A 17 -9.17 7.36 6.78
C LYS A 17 -8.30 6.87 7.94
N GLN A 18 -8.60 5.69 8.46
CA GLN A 18 -7.83 5.13 9.58
C GLN A 18 -6.39 4.84 9.17
N VAL A 19 -6.19 4.27 7.98
CA VAL A 19 -4.84 4.00 7.49
C VAL A 19 -4.08 5.31 7.24
N ALA A 20 -4.74 6.28 6.61
CA ALA A 20 -4.13 7.60 6.37
C ALA A 20 -3.67 8.23 7.69
N THR A 21 -4.50 8.15 8.72
CA THR A 21 -4.16 8.67 10.04
C THR A 21 -2.94 7.95 10.62
N LYS A 22 -2.91 6.62 10.51
CA LYS A 22 -1.76 5.83 10.98
C LYS A 22 -0.47 6.19 10.25
N LEU A 23 -0.57 6.54 8.98
CA LEU A 23 0.58 6.92 8.16
C LEU A 23 0.93 8.41 8.26
N SER A 24 0.11 9.19 8.97
CA SER A 24 0.25 10.65 9.07
C SER A 24 0.24 11.33 7.71
N ILE A 25 -0.64 10.87 6.83
CA ILE A 25 -0.85 11.45 5.50
C ILE A 25 -2.33 11.79 5.32
N SER A 26 -2.63 12.59 4.29
CA SER A 26 -4.03 12.92 3.99
C SER A 26 -4.76 11.71 3.42
N GLN A 27 -6.07 11.66 3.62
CA GLN A 27 -6.89 10.59 3.05
C GLN A 27 -6.85 10.58 1.52
N PRO A 28 -6.94 11.74 0.83
CA PRO A 28 -6.80 11.74 -0.64
C PRO A 28 -5.46 11.20 -1.12
N TYR A 29 -4.37 11.53 -0.42
CA TYR A 29 -3.06 10.99 -0.79
C TYR A 29 -3.01 9.47 -0.59
N TYR A 30 -3.56 8.97 0.51
CA TYR A 30 -3.63 7.52 0.74
C TYR A 30 -4.44 6.84 -0.37
N TYR A 31 -5.58 7.45 -0.76
CA TYR A 31 -6.39 6.93 -1.85
C TYR A 31 -5.55 6.80 -3.13
N ASP A 32 -4.76 7.84 -3.44
CA ASP A 32 -3.90 7.82 -4.63
C ASP A 32 -2.83 6.73 -4.54
N VAL A 33 -2.32 6.44 -3.34
CA VAL A 33 -1.38 5.33 -3.15
C VAL A 33 -2.07 4.00 -3.43
N GLU A 34 -3.29 3.83 -2.96
CA GLU A 34 -4.05 2.59 -3.15
C GLU A 34 -4.40 2.36 -4.62
N ILE A 35 -4.79 3.41 -5.35
CA ILE A 35 -5.10 3.27 -6.78
C ILE A 35 -3.85 3.24 -7.67
N GLY A 36 -2.68 3.59 -7.14
CA GLY A 36 -1.42 3.51 -7.88
C GLY A 36 -0.99 4.77 -8.59
N SER A 37 -1.69 5.90 -8.39
CA SER A 37 -1.31 7.17 -9.00
C SER A 37 -0.25 7.92 -8.21
N SER A 38 -0.07 7.58 -6.93
CA SER A 38 1.04 8.06 -6.11
C SER A 38 1.88 6.88 -5.67
N GLN A 39 3.15 7.11 -5.35
CA GLN A 39 4.09 6.07 -5.01
C GLN A 39 4.14 5.03 -6.14
N THR A 40 4.21 5.50 -7.39
CA THR A 40 4.26 4.62 -8.56
C THR A 40 5.46 3.68 -8.50
N ASP A 41 6.53 4.14 -7.87
CA ASP A 41 7.68 3.33 -7.49
C ASP A 41 7.78 3.48 -5.96
N MET A 42 7.13 2.58 -5.24
CA MET A 42 6.96 2.76 -3.80
C MET A 42 8.28 2.79 -3.05
N ALA A 43 8.51 3.87 -2.30
CA ALA A 43 9.72 4.03 -1.50
C ALA A 43 9.72 3.00 -0.36
N TYR A 44 10.92 2.53 -0.01
CA TYR A 44 11.07 1.58 1.10
C TYR A 44 10.54 2.16 2.42
N SER A 45 10.74 3.47 2.63
CA SER A 45 10.21 4.14 3.83
C SER A 45 8.68 4.04 3.91
N MET A 46 7.99 4.12 2.76
CA MET A 46 6.55 3.94 2.73
C MET A 46 6.18 2.49 3.04
N MET A 47 6.95 1.54 2.52
CA MET A 47 6.73 0.11 2.81
C MET A 47 6.85 -0.18 4.29
N GLU A 48 7.86 0.39 4.96
CA GLU A 48 8.04 0.24 6.40
C GLU A 48 6.86 0.81 7.17
N ARG A 49 6.37 1.97 6.75
CA ARG A 49 5.24 2.63 7.40
C ARG A 49 3.96 1.82 7.24
N LEU A 50 3.73 1.27 6.05
CA LEU A 50 2.57 0.40 5.79
C LEU A 50 2.66 -0.88 6.62
N ALA A 51 3.85 -1.48 6.72
CA ALA A 51 4.05 -2.66 7.53
C ALA A 51 3.70 -2.39 8.99
N ALA A 52 4.13 -1.25 9.52
CA ALA A 52 3.80 -0.85 10.90
C ALA A 52 2.30 -0.61 11.06
N ALA A 53 1.68 0.07 10.10
CA ALA A 53 0.25 0.38 10.16
C ALA A 53 -0.62 -0.88 10.16
N PHE A 54 -0.22 -1.89 9.39
CA PHE A 54 -0.95 -3.16 9.29
C PHE A 54 -0.46 -4.23 10.25
N ASP A 55 0.60 -3.97 11.00
CA ASP A 55 1.21 -4.92 11.93
C ASP A 55 1.61 -6.21 11.21
N VAL A 56 2.35 -6.06 10.13
CA VAL A 56 2.89 -7.19 9.35
C VAL A 56 4.38 -6.96 9.12
N PRO A 57 5.16 -8.04 8.82
CA PRO A 57 6.57 -7.87 8.46
C PRO A 57 6.69 -7.04 7.17
N VAL A 58 7.71 -6.19 7.10
CA VAL A 58 7.93 -5.37 5.90
C VAL A 58 8.15 -6.24 4.66
N GLN A 59 8.69 -7.44 4.82
CA GLN A 59 8.91 -8.35 3.71
C GLN A 59 7.60 -8.71 3.00
N GLU A 60 6.50 -8.81 3.76
CA GLU A 60 5.19 -9.08 3.17
C GLU A 60 4.75 -7.95 2.25
N ILE A 61 5.01 -6.70 2.66
CA ILE A 61 4.73 -5.53 1.82
C ILE A 61 5.62 -5.53 0.57
N ILE A 62 6.91 -5.80 0.75
CA ILE A 62 7.87 -5.85 -0.35
C ILE A 62 7.44 -6.88 -1.40
N ASP A 63 7.09 -8.06 -0.95
CA ASP A 63 6.69 -9.15 -1.85
C ASP A 63 5.42 -8.81 -2.62
N ALA A 64 4.42 -8.23 -1.93
CA ALA A 64 3.16 -7.83 -2.55
C ALA A 64 3.37 -6.75 -3.61
N GLU A 65 4.17 -5.75 -3.30
CA GLU A 65 4.45 -4.66 -4.25
C GLU A 65 5.27 -5.15 -5.43
N ARG A 66 6.23 -6.05 -5.18
CA ARG A 66 7.04 -6.64 -6.26
C ARG A 66 6.16 -7.40 -7.24
N GLU A 67 5.21 -8.19 -6.75
CA GLU A 67 4.27 -8.93 -7.57
C GLU A 67 3.38 -7.97 -8.38
N TYR A 68 2.89 -6.91 -7.74
CA TYR A 68 2.09 -5.88 -8.40
C TYR A 68 2.87 -5.22 -9.55
N MET A 69 4.13 -4.88 -9.30
CA MET A 69 4.98 -4.25 -10.33
C MET A 69 5.28 -5.21 -11.48
N ALA A 70 5.46 -6.50 -11.19
CA ALA A 70 5.69 -7.52 -12.21
C ALA A 70 4.47 -7.67 -13.12
N GLU A 71 3.26 -7.72 -12.56
CA GLU A 71 2.02 -7.79 -13.33
C GLU A 71 1.85 -6.55 -14.22
N LYS A 72 2.16 -5.39 -13.67
CA LYS A 72 2.04 -4.12 -14.38
C LYS A 72 2.99 -4.08 -15.58
N THR A 73 4.19 -4.65 -15.44
CA THR A 73 5.18 -4.71 -16.50
C THR A 73 4.78 -5.71 -17.58
N ASN A 74 4.09 -6.79 -17.20
CA ASN A 74 3.70 -7.86 -18.12
C ASN A 74 2.45 -7.57 -18.92
N THR A 75 1.75 -6.48 -18.65
CA THR A 75 0.51 -6.11 -19.35
C THR A 75 0.74 -5.23 -20.58
N ALA A 76 1.94 -5.14 -21.04
CA ALA A 76 2.27 -4.33 -22.21
C ALA A 76 1.71 -4.94 -23.50
#